data_f15945423529af8123f28862dbc3a28f
#
_entry.id   f15945423529af8123f28862dbc3a28f
#
_cell.length_a   1.000
_cell.length_b   1.000
_cell.length_c   1.000
_cell.angle_alpha   90.00
_cell.angle_beta   90.00
_cell.angle_gamma   90.00
#
_symmetry.space_group_name_H-M   'P 1'
#
loop_
_entity.id
_entity.type
_entity.pdbx_description
1 polymer ?
#
loop_
_entity_poly.entity_id
_entity_poly.type
_entity_poly.pdbx_seq_one_letter_code
_entity_poly.pdbx_strand_id
1 'polypeptide(L)'
;MSSKIKSGNISFDLKRFAGIKRDYSKEEVEKLKGTFNIEYTLCKIQSEKLWNLLNTESYVNTLGSLSGNHAVQHAKAGLKAIYLSGWQVAADANSAGEMYPDQSLYPYDSAPKLVETMNNALIRADQIQHMEIKDGDMKKEKKSGLYVAYYC
;
A
#
# COMPACT_ATOMS: atom_id res chain seq x y z
N MET A 1 3.97 23.97 -11.58
CA MET A 1 3.40 23.06 -12.60
C MET A 1 2.99 21.78 -11.92
N SER A 2 1.69 21.54 -11.79
CA SER A 2 1.15 20.33 -11.15
C SER A 2 1.43 19.14 -12.05
N SER A 3 2.33 18.26 -11.64
CA SER A 3 2.50 16.96 -12.30
C SER A 3 1.24 16.12 -12.03
N LYS A 4 0.30 16.15 -12.97
CA LYS A 4 -0.81 15.21 -12.99
C LYS A 4 -0.22 13.81 -13.07
N ILE A 5 -0.28 13.07 -11.96
CA ILE A 5 -0.12 11.62 -11.99
C ILE A 5 -1.26 11.11 -12.87
N LYS A 6 -0.94 10.78 -14.11
CA LYS A 6 -1.90 10.12 -14.99
C LYS A 6 -2.14 8.75 -14.38
N SER A 7 -3.35 8.52 -13.89
CA SER A 7 -3.85 7.17 -13.64
C SER A 7 -3.75 6.41 -14.96
N GLY A 8 -2.70 5.60 -15.10
CA GLY A 8 -2.57 4.72 -16.24
C GLY A 8 -3.70 3.71 -16.18
N ASN A 9 -4.40 3.49 -17.29
CA ASN A 9 -5.32 2.39 -17.41
C ASN A 9 -4.53 1.09 -17.20
N ILE A 10 -4.66 0.49 -16.02
CA ILE A 10 -4.14 -0.84 -15.79
C ILE A 10 -5.00 -1.76 -16.64
N SER A 11 -4.41 -2.29 -17.68
CA SER A 11 -4.97 -3.43 -18.39
C SER A 11 -4.82 -4.63 -17.48
N PHE A 12 -5.86 -4.94 -16.70
CA PHE A 12 -5.91 -6.23 -16.00
C PHE A 12 -5.84 -7.34 -17.05
N ASP A 13 -4.90 -8.25 -16.90
CA ASP A 13 -4.87 -9.44 -17.73
C ASP A 13 -6.11 -10.29 -17.39
N LEU A 14 -7.14 -10.15 -18.21
CA LEU A 14 -8.40 -10.86 -18.06
C LEU A 14 -8.23 -12.39 -18.13
N LYS A 15 -7.10 -12.88 -18.68
CA LYS A 15 -6.77 -14.31 -18.69
C LYS A 15 -6.66 -14.90 -17.30
N ARG A 16 -6.24 -14.10 -16.32
CA ARG A 16 -6.18 -14.51 -14.91
C ARG A 16 -7.55 -14.95 -14.37
N PHE A 17 -8.62 -14.40 -14.90
CA PHE A 17 -9.99 -14.67 -14.51
C PHE A 17 -10.72 -15.62 -15.47
N ALA A 18 -9.98 -16.24 -16.40
CA ALA A 18 -10.54 -17.22 -17.33
C ALA A 18 -11.16 -18.39 -16.56
N GLY A 19 -12.40 -18.74 -16.93
CA GLY A 19 -13.15 -19.83 -16.27
C GLY A 19 -13.95 -19.40 -15.03
N ILE A 20 -13.79 -18.16 -14.54
CA ILE A 20 -14.63 -17.65 -13.47
C ILE A 20 -15.97 -17.18 -14.07
N LYS A 21 -17.06 -17.84 -13.66
CA LYS A 21 -18.41 -17.47 -14.02
C LYS A 21 -19.09 -16.78 -12.82
N ARG A 22 -19.76 -15.69 -13.10
CA ARG A 22 -20.59 -14.98 -12.11
C ARG A 22 -22.04 -15.08 -12.52
N ASP A 23 -22.90 -15.47 -11.60
CA ASP A 23 -24.33 -15.72 -11.86
C ASP A 23 -25.19 -14.46 -11.72
N TYR A 24 -24.54 -13.28 -11.53
CA TYR A 24 -25.20 -11.98 -11.44
C TYR A 24 -24.72 -11.04 -12.55
N SER A 25 -25.58 -10.13 -12.96
CA SER A 25 -25.29 -9.16 -14.02
C SER A 25 -24.63 -7.88 -13.48
N LYS A 26 -24.07 -7.08 -14.39
CA LYS A 26 -23.54 -5.76 -14.04
C LYS A 26 -24.65 -4.82 -13.57
N GLU A 27 -25.83 -4.93 -14.15
CA GLU A 27 -27.03 -4.13 -13.81
C GLU A 27 -27.48 -4.41 -12.39
N GLU A 28 -27.44 -5.66 -11.96
CA GLU A 28 -27.74 -6.03 -10.57
C GLU A 28 -26.72 -5.44 -9.58
N VAL A 29 -25.42 -5.45 -9.93
CA VAL A 29 -24.39 -4.81 -9.11
C VAL A 29 -24.60 -3.29 -9.02
N GLU A 30 -24.84 -2.62 -10.14
CA GLU A 30 -25.07 -1.17 -10.17
C GLU A 30 -26.34 -0.77 -9.39
N LYS A 31 -27.38 -1.61 -9.42
CA LYS A 31 -28.62 -1.40 -8.66
C LYS A 31 -28.38 -1.42 -7.14
N LEU A 32 -27.44 -2.24 -6.67
CA LEU A 32 -27.12 -2.35 -5.25
C LEU A 32 -26.03 -1.35 -4.81
N LYS A 33 -25.39 -0.71 -5.77
CA LYS A 33 -24.36 0.29 -5.53
C LYS A 33 -24.99 1.61 -5.10
N GLY A 34 -24.39 2.28 -4.11
CA GLY A 34 -24.82 3.63 -3.73
C GLY A 34 -24.58 4.65 -4.84
N THR A 35 -25.19 5.82 -4.71
CA THR A 35 -25.08 6.94 -5.68
C THR A 35 -23.67 7.54 -5.75
N PHE A 36 -22.88 7.39 -4.69
CA PHE A 36 -21.53 7.93 -4.61
C PHE A 36 -20.49 6.83 -4.85
N ASN A 37 -19.53 7.10 -5.72
CA ASN A 37 -18.35 6.26 -5.86
C ASN A 37 -17.29 6.70 -4.86
N ILE A 38 -17.12 5.92 -3.79
CA ILE A 38 -16.10 6.18 -2.78
C ILE A 38 -14.77 5.67 -3.32
N GLU A 39 -13.78 6.55 -3.38
CA GLU A 39 -12.43 6.25 -3.85
C GLU A 39 -11.40 6.63 -2.80
N TYR A 40 -10.60 5.66 -2.38
CA TYR A 40 -9.45 5.88 -1.49
C TYR A 40 -8.21 6.10 -2.34
N THR A 41 -7.84 7.35 -2.56
CA THR A 41 -6.80 7.76 -3.51
C THR A 41 -5.47 7.05 -3.30
N LEU A 42 -4.97 6.99 -2.06
CA LEU A 42 -3.71 6.30 -1.76
C LEU A 42 -3.80 4.80 -2.02
N CYS A 43 -4.87 4.16 -1.60
CA CYS A 43 -5.09 2.74 -1.83
C CYS A 43 -5.09 2.41 -3.33
N LYS A 44 -5.78 3.22 -4.14
CA LYS A 44 -5.83 3.06 -5.60
C LYS A 44 -4.44 3.20 -6.22
N ILE A 45 -3.74 4.29 -5.94
CA ILE A 45 -2.41 4.56 -6.50
C ILE A 45 -1.44 3.44 -6.12
N GLN A 46 -1.49 2.98 -4.88
CA GLN A 46 -0.56 1.97 -4.36
C GLN A 46 -0.82 0.57 -4.91
N SER A 47 -2.08 0.17 -4.96
CA SER A 47 -2.45 -1.14 -5.52
C SER A 47 -2.11 -1.23 -7.02
N GLU A 48 -2.34 -0.16 -7.76
CA GLU A 48 -1.96 -0.05 -9.17
C GLU A 48 -0.45 -0.18 -9.36
N LYS A 49 0.32 0.50 -8.54
CA LYS A 49 1.78 0.49 -8.61
C LYS A 49 2.34 -0.88 -8.22
N LEU A 50 1.84 -1.52 -7.15
CA LEU A 50 2.24 -2.87 -6.78
C LEU A 50 1.91 -3.87 -7.88
N TRP A 51 0.71 -3.79 -8.46
CA TRP A 51 0.32 -4.64 -9.58
C TRP A 51 1.27 -4.50 -10.77
N ASN A 52 1.64 -3.27 -11.12
CA ASN A 52 2.62 -3.03 -12.19
C ASN A 52 3.98 -3.66 -11.86
N LEU A 53 4.49 -3.47 -10.64
CA LEU A 53 5.76 -4.07 -10.22
C LEU A 53 5.73 -5.61 -10.32
N LEU A 54 4.66 -6.25 -9.87
CA LEU A 54 4.50 -7.70 -9.92
C LEU A 54 4.43 -8.27 -11.35
N ASN A 55 4.05 -7.43 -12.34
CA ASN A 55 3.93 -7.87 -13.73
C ASN A 55 5.12 -7.45 -14.62
N THR A 56 5.94 -6.51 -14.17
CA THR A 56 7.05 -5.97 -14.99
C THR A 56 8.44 -6.27 -14.45
N GLU A 57 8.56 -6.46 -13.15
CA GLU A 57 9.84 -6.72 -12.52
C GLU A 57 10.08 -8.24 -12.38
N SER A 58 11.33 -8.66 -12.45
CA SER A 58 11.69 -10.07 -12.22
C SER A 58 11.42 -10.52 -10.78
N TYR A 59 11.50 -9.59 -9.84
CA TYR A 59 11.14 -9.77 -8.43
C TYR A 59 10.88 -8.41 -7.78
N VAL A 60 10.09 -8.40 -6.72
CA VAL A 60 9.80 -7.19 -5.93
C VAL A 60 10.46 -7.32 -4.56
N ASN A 61 11.42 -6.44 -4.28
CA ASN A 61 12.12 -6.41 -2.99
C ASN A 61 11.17 -5.97 -1.89
N THR A 62 11.04 -6.80 -0.86
CA THR A 62 10.22 -6.51 0.30
C THR A 62 10.81 -7.08 1.58
N LEU A 63 10.56 -6.45 2.70
CA LEU A 63 10.85 -6.95 4.05
C LEU A 63 9.68 -6.67 4.98
N GLY A 64 9.59 -7.43 6.06
CA GLY A 64 8.60 -7.22 7.11
C GLY A 64 8.85 -5.92 7.87
N SER A 65 7.78 -5.21 8.22
CA SER A 65 7.81 -4.02 9.07
C SER A 65 6.83 -4.14 10.21
N LEU A 66 7.24 -3.69 11.40
CA LEU A 66 6.44 -3.65 12.62
C LEU A 66 6.16 -2.22 13.11
N SER A 67 6.72 -1.23 12.47
CA SER A 67 6.56 0.17 12.88
C SER A 67 6.64 1.10 11.68
N GLY A 68 6.11 2.32 11.85
CA GLY A 68 6.22 3.36 10.84
C GLY A 68 7.68 3.73 10.53
N ASN A 69 8.57 3.70 11.52
CA ASN A 69 9.99 3.96 11.28
C ASN A 69 10.65 2.88 10.43
N HIS A 70 10.36 1.60 10.67
CA HIS A 70 10.84 0.52 9.80
C HIS A 70 10.38 0.74 8.36
N ALA A 71 9.11 1.07 8.15
CA ALA A 71 8.58 1.34 6.82
C ALA A 71 9.33 2.48 6.11
N VAL A 72 9.59 3.58 6.80
CA VAL A 72 10.35 4.72 6.26
C VAL A 72 11.80 4.33 5.93
N GLN A 73 12.47 3.56 6.80
CA GLN A 73 13.84 3.11 6.54
C GLN A 73 13.90 2.13 5.36
N HIS A 74 12.93 1.21 5.23
CA HIS A 74 12.83 0.31 4.09
C HIS A 74 12.66 1.09 2.77
N ALA A 75 11.79 2.09 2.75
CA ALA A 75 11.62 2.95 1.58
C ALA A 75 12.91 3.72 1.24
N LYS A 76 13.61 4.27 2.25
CA LYS A 76 14.92 4.93 2.06
C LYS A 76 16.00 3.99 1.53
N ALA A 77 15.97 2.73 1.94
CA ALA A 77 16.88 1.69 1.47
C ALA A 77 16.57 1.20 0.03
N GLY A 78 15.46 1.66 -0.56
CA GLY A 78 15.09 1.32 -1.94
C GLY A 78 14.22 0.06 -2.06
N LEU A 79 13.67 -0.45 -0.96
CA LEU A 79 12.67 -1.52 -1.01
C LEU A 79 11.41 -1.02 -1.69
N LYS A 80 10.84 -1.85 -2.56
CA LYS A 80 9.71 -1.49 -3.41
C LYS A 80 8.36 -1.82 -2.79
N ALA A 81 8.33 -2.70 -1.80
CA ALA A 81 7.13 -3.10 -1.08
C ALA A 81 7.43 -3.35 0.40
N ILE A 82 6.39 -3.36 1.21
CA ILE A 82 6.46 -3.71 2.63
C ILE A 82 5.58 -4.94 2.85
N TYR A 83 6.13 -5.95 3.50
CA TYR A 83 5.38 -7.12 3.94
C TYR A 83 4.82 -6.89 5.34
N LEU A 84 3.51 -6.95 5.48
CA LEU A 84 2.85 -6.96 6.76
C LEU A 84 2.64 -8.41 7.19
N SER A 85 3.50 -8.91 8.07
CA SER A 85 3.45 -10.30 8.53
C SER A 85 2.46 -10.46 9.68
N GLY A 86 1.46 -11.30 9.49
CA GLY A 86 0.51 -11.66 10.56
C GLY A 86 1.19 -12.34 11.76
N TRP A 87 2.22 -13.12 11.53
CA TRP A 87 3.04 -13.73 12.59
C TRP A 87 3.75 -12.69 13.45
N GLN A 88 4.34 -11.68 12.82
CA GLN A 88 4.98 -10.59 13.54
C GLN A 88 3.95 -9.73 14.29
N VAL A 89 2.76 -9.52 13.72
CA VAL A 89 1.66 -8.85 14.41
C VAL A 89 1.24 -9.64 15.64
N ALA A 90 1.08 -10.95 15.54
CA ALA A 90 0.73 -11.81 16.66
C ALA A 90 1.79 -11.75 17.78
N ALA A 91 3.06 -11.80 17.39
CA ALA A 91 4.16 -11.85 18.36
C ALA A 91 4.42 -10.50 19.06
N ASP A 92 4.26 -9.35 18.35
CA ASP A 92 4.91 -8.13 18.81
C ASP A 92 4.14 -6.82 18.51
N ALA A 93 3.25 -6.82 17.54
CA ALA A 93 2.64 -5.58 17.05
C ALA A 93 1.11 -5.60 16.96
N ASN A 94 0.45 -6.33 17.85
CA ASN A 94 -1.01 -6.37 17.92
C ASN A 94 -1.58 -5.26 18.81
N SER A 95 -2.86 -4.94 18.61
CA SER A 95 -3.53 -3.85 19.33
C SER A 95 -3.81 -4.16 20.81
N ALA A 96 -3.66 -5.41 21.25
CA ALA A 96 -3.79 -5.79 22.64
C ALA A 96 -2.48 -5.60 23.44
N GLY A 97 -1.33 -5.45 22.78
CA GLY A 97 -0.03 -5.39 23.45
C GLY A 97 0.41 -6.71 24.07
N GLU A 98 -0.15 -7.82 23.61
CA GLU A 98 0.09 -9.17 24.11
C GLU A 98 0.90 -9.99 23.11
N MET A 99 1.51 -11.08 23.55
CA MET A 99 2.11 -12.06 22.69
C MET A 99 1.13 -13.21 22.42
N TYR A 100 0.82 -13.45 21.16
CA TYR A 100 -0.06 -14.54 20.77
C TYR A 100 0.72 -15.63 20.02
N PRO A 101 0.40 -16.91 20.26
CA PRO A 101 1.10 -18.02 19.61
C PRO A 101 0.72 -18.18 18.14
N ASP A 102 -0.37 -17.55 17.72
CA ASP A 102 -0.90 -17.69 16.37
C ASP A 102 -1.72 -16.48 15.95
N GLN A 103 -1.88 -16.31 14.63
CA GLN A 103 -2.52 -15.15 14.01
C GLN A 103 -4.02 -15.04 14.28
N SER A 104 -4.67 -16.15 14.63
CA SER A 104 -6.12 -16.16 14.85
C SER A 104 -6.54 -15.61 16.21
N LEU A 105 -5.61 -15.39 17.12
CA LEU A 105 -5.89 -15.06 18.51
C LEU A 105 -5.78 -13.57 18.84
N TYR A 106 -5.06 -12.78 18.04
CA TYR A 106 -4.96 -11.35 18.28
C TYR A 106 -6.22 -10.59 17.82
N PRO A 107 -6.49 -9.37 18.36
CA PRO A 107 -7.64 -8.59 17.95
C PRO A 107 -7.68 -8.31 16.43
N TYR A 108 -8.85 -8.40 15.84
CA TYR A 108 -9.08 -8.31 14.39
C TYR A 108 -8.59 -7.01 13.74
N ASP A 109 -8.50 -5.94 14.51
CA ASP A 109 -8.07 -4.61 14.07
C ASP A 109 -6.55 -4.38 14.15
N SER A 110 -5.77 -5.37 14.62
CA SER A 110 -4.33 -5.22 14.84
C SER A 110 -3.57 -4.92 13.55
N ALA A 111 -3.78 -5.71 12.51
CA ALA A 111 -3.13 -5.49 11.22
C ALA A 111 -3.59 -4.17 10.56
N PRO A 112 -4.89 -3.83 10.49
CA PRO A 112 -5.34 -2.54 9.99
C PRO A 112 -4.73 -1.33 10.71
N LYS A 113 -4.65 -1.36 12.04
CA LYS A 113 -4.01 -0.29 12.83
C LYS A 113 -2.53 -0.15 12.56
N LEU A 114 -1.82 -1.25 12.40
CA LEU A 114 -0.40 -1.22 12.04
C LEU A 114 -0.19 -0.63 10.64
N VAL A 115 -1.05 -0.98 9.67
CA VAL A 115 -1.03 -0.36 8.32
C VAL A 115 -1.25 1.14 8.41
N GLU A 116 -2.23 1.59 9.19
CA GLU A 116 -2.50 3.01 9.40
C GLU A 116 -1.28 3.74 9.99
N THR A 117 -0.64 3.15 10.99
CA THR A 117 0.58 3.69 11.60
C THR A 117 1.71 3.84 10.58
N MET A 118 1.93 2.83 9.74
CA MET A 118 2.94 2.88 8.69
C MET A 118 2.60 3.93 7.63
N ASN A 119 1.34 3.99 7.20
CA ASN A 119 0.88 4.99 6.24
C ASN A 119 1.11 6.41 6.74
N ASN A 120 0.75 6.68 8.00
CA ASN A 120 0.94 8.00 8.60
C ASN A 120 2.42 8.40 8.65
N ALA A 121 3.31 7.45 8.99
CA ALA A 121 4.75 7.69 8.98
C ALA A 121 5.30 7.99 7.58
N LEU A 122 4.84 7.24 6.58
CA LEU A 122 5.25 7.41 5.18
C LEU A 122 4.72 8.73 4.59
N ILE A 123 3.47 9.09 4.88
CA ILE A 123 2.88 10.39 4.49
C ILE A 123 3.70 11.53 5.11
N ARG A 124 4.06 11.42 6.39
CA ARG A 124 4.88 12.44 7.03
C ARG A 124 6.28 12.54 6.42
N ALA A 125 6.90 11.42 6.12
CA ALA A 125 8.21 11.38 5.43
C ALA A 125 8.14 12.00 4.03
N ASP A 126 7.05 11.77 3.29
CA ASP A 126 6.78 12.40 1.99
C ASP A 126 6.63 13.92 2.12
N GLN A 127 5.87 14.40 3.11
CA GLN A 127 5.72 15.84 3.38
C GLN A 127 7.08 16.51 3.64
N ILE A 128 7.93 15.89 4.45
CA ILE A 128 9.27 16.39 4.77
C ILE A 128 10.12 16.44 3.49
N GLN A 129 10.14 15.36 2.72
CA GLN A 129 10.88 15.29 1.46
C GLN A 129 10.40 16.37 0.47
N HIS A 130 9.10 16.58 0.38
CA HIS A 130 8.52 17.60 -0.51
C HIS A 130 8.95 19.02 -0.12
N MET A 131 9.00 19.35 1.17
CA MET A 131 9.53 20.63 1.65
C MET A 131 11.01 20.80 1.27
N GLU A 132 11.84 19.80 1.51
CA GLU A 132 13.27 19.84 1.20
C GLU A 132 13.54 20.02 -0.30
N ILE A 133 12.70 19.45 -1.16
CA ILE A 133 12.79 19.65 -2.62
C ILE A 133 12.45 21.09 -2.99
N LYS A 134 11.40 21.68 -2.40
CA LYS A 134 10.99 23.05 -2.68
C LYS A 134 12.00 24.10 -2.21
N ASP A 135 12.75 23.80 -1.16
CA ASP A 135 13.80 24.69 -0.62
C ASP A 135 15.11 24.68 -1.47
N GLY A 136 15.09 24.00 -2.63
CA GLY A 136 16.11 24.11 -3.67
C GLY A 136 17.18 23.01 -3.70
N ASP A 137 16.97 21.90 -3.00
CA ASP A 137 17.86 20.73 -3.11
C ASP A 137 17.48 19.84 -4.29
N MET A 138 17.83 20.28 -5.50
CA MET A 138 17.54 19.61 -6.79
C MET A 138 18.00 18.15 -6.86
N LYS A 139 18.93 17.71 -6.02
CA LYS A 139 19.40 16.31 -5.99
C LYS A 139 18.36 15.36 -5.40
N LYS A 140 17.40 15.87 -4.64
CA LYS A 140 16.32 15.08 -4.02
C LYS A 140 15.12 14.91 -4.95
N GLU A 141 14.99 15.69 -6.01
CA GLU A 141 13.86 15.64 -6.94
C GLU A 141 13.66 14.27 -7.61
N LYS A 142 14.76 13.53 -7.86
CA LYS A 142 14.71 12.16 -8.40
C LYS A 142 14.15 11.12 -7.43
N LYS A 143 14.01 11.46 -6.16
CA LYS A 143 13.48 10.58 -5.11
C LYS A 143 12.02 10.89 -4.75
N SER A 144 11.38 11.87 -5.42
CA SER A 144 9.98 12.20 -5.17
C SER A 144 9.09 10.98 -5.46
N GLY A 145 8.21 10.66 -4.53
CA GLY A 145 7.39 9.45 -4.58
C GLY A 145 8.06 8.21 -3.98
N LEU A 146 9.22 8.34 -3.32
CA LEU A 146 9.92 7.23 -2.66
C LEU A 146 9.12 6.61 -1.51
N TYR A 147 8.34 7.43 -0.81
CA TYR A 147 7.62 7.03 0.40
C TYR A 147 6.22 6.48 0.15
N VAL A 148 5.88 6.24 -1.11
CA VAL A 148 4.63 5.56 -1.43
C VAL A 148 4.87 4.06 -1.25
N ALA A 149 4.52 3.53 -0.09
CA ALA A 149 4.73 2.13 0.26
C ALA A 149 3.57 1.22 -0.18
N TYR A 150 3.89 -0.04 -0.33
CA TYR A 150 2.97 -1.11 -0.73
C TYR A 150 2.80 -2.08 0.43
N TYR A 151 1.59 -2.53 0.64
CA TYR A 151 1.25 -3.55 1.62
C TYR A 151 0.78 -4.81 0.88
N CYS A 152 1.42 -5.92 1.18
CA CYS A 152 0.99 -7.26 0.79
C CYS A 152 0.38 -7.97 1.98
#